data_ef0e9c6654205dd6cf0af06e99729ac2
#
_entry.id   ef0e9c6654205dd6cf0af06e99729ac2
#
_cell.length_a   1.000
_cell.length_b   1.000
_cell.length_c   1.000
_cell.angle_alpha   90.00
_cell.angle_beta   90.00
_cell.angle_gamma   90.00
#
_symmetry.space_group_name_H-M   'P 1'
#
loop_
_entity.id
_entity.type
_entity.pdbx_description
1 polymer ?
#
loop_
_entity_poly.entity_id
_entity_poly.type
_entity_poly.pdbx_seq_one_letter_code
_entity_poly.pdbx_strand_id
1 'polypeptide(L)'
;VDTEAFSDPLFGPRQQWIDDNHLDAIVSTDGDGDRPLVIDGEGAFVRGDVLGLLTARFVGADRVVTPVTSNSAIEGVGWFRQVVRTRVGSPYVIAGMEAAAAVPGGGVVGFEANGGVLLGSDVERGNVRLSALPTRDAVLPILSVLATAAEMGVSLADLIRTLPVRAALSDRLQNVPSEKSAALIGKLVG
;
A
#
# COMPACT_ATOMS: atom_id res chain seq x y z
N VAL A 1 9.63 0.44 13.48
CA VAL A 1 10.34 1.33 12.52
C VAL A 1 9.39 2.39 11.99
N ASP A 2 9.90 3.47 11.42
CA ASP A 2 9.09 4.42 10.65
C ASP A 2 9.02 3.90 9.20
N THR A 3 7.87 3.38 8.80
CA THR A 3 7.68 2.76 7.48
C THR A 3 7.55 3.77 6.34
N GLU A 4 7.51 5.06 6.64
CA GLU A 4 7.48 6.15 5.68
C GLU A 4 8.83 6.89 5.58
N ALA A 5 9.77 6.60 6.49
CA ALA A 5 11.12 7.20 6.52
C ALA A 5 12.14 6.27 5.84
N PHE A 6 12.12 6.21 4.53
CA PHE A 6 13.04 5.39 3.73
C PHE A 6 14.53 5.79 3.89
N SER A 7 14.79 6.92 4.52
CA SER A 7 16.13 7.38 4.92
C SER A 7 16.53 6.97 6.34
N ASP A 8 15.75 6.12 7.03
CA ASP A 8 16.09 5.67 8.38
C ASP A 8 17.47 4.98 8.36
N PRO A 9 18.44 5.43 9.21
CA PRO A 9 19.76 4.84 9.31
C PRO A 9 19.76 3.34 9.60
N LEU A 10 18.70 2.83 10.24
CA LEU A 10 18.52 1.40 10.51
C LEU A 10 18.62 0.57 9.22
N PHE A 11 18.13 1.09 8.11
CA PHE A 11 18.16 0.39 6.82
C PHE A 11 19.39 0.72 5.96
N GLY A 12 20.35 1.48 6.48
CA GLY A 12 21.60 1.77 5.80
C GLY A 12 22.32 0.52 5.27
N PRO A 13 22.51 -0.53 6.11
CA PRO A 13 23.19 -1.76 5.69
C PRO A 13 22.29 -2.78 4.97
N ARG A 14 21.08 -2.43 4.55
CA ARG A 14 20.12 -3.38 3.95
C ARG A 14 20.68 -4.19 2.77
N GLN A 15 21.48 -3.55 1.91
CA GLN A 15 22.09 -4.24 0.79
C GLN A 15 23.05 -5.31 1.27
N GLN A 16 23.90 -4.98 2.24
CA GLN A 16 24.81 -5.96 2.84
C GLN A 16 24.04 -7.12 3.49
N TRP A 17 22.94 -6.85 4.21
CA TRP A 17 22.12 -7.93 4.79
C TRP A 17 21.55 -8.86 3.72
N ILE A 18 21.09 -8.31 2.59
CA ILE A 18 20.56 -9.08 1.46
C ILE A 18 21.66 -9.95 0.88
N ASP A 19 22.82 -9.38 0.57
CA ASP A 19 23.91 -10.07 -0.09
C ASP A 19 24.51 -11.17 0.80
N ASP A 20 24.79 -10.86 2.08
CA ASP A 20 25.40 -11.80 3.03
C ASP A 20 24.48 -12.98 3.39
N ASN A 21 23.16 -12.81 3.33
CA ASN A 21 22.19 -13.82 3.74
C ASN A 21 21.33 -14.34 2.58
N HIS A 22 21.57 -13.90 1.36
CA HIS A 22 20.80 -14.29 0.17
C HIS A 22 19.30 -14.09 0.34
N LEU A 23 18.91 -12.89 0.84
CA LEU A 23 17.51 -12.61 1.15
C LEU A 23 16.73 -12.21 -0.11
N ASP A 24 15.54 -12.77 -0.28
CA ASP A 24 14.60 -12.36 -1.33
C ASP A 24 13.88 -11.06 -1.00
N ALA A 25 13.75 -10.75 0.30
CA ALA A 25 13.15 -9.51 0.80
C ALA A 25 13.51 -9.26 2.28
N ILE A 26 13.37 -8.01 2.72
CA ILE A 26 13.34 -7.63 4.13
C ILE A 26 11.95 -7.08 4.44
N VAL A 27 11.34 -7.55 5.52
CA VAL A 27 10.00 -7.11 5.93
C VAL A 27 9.99 -6.64 7.38
N SER A 28 9.16 -5.66 7.66
CA SER A 28 8.94 -5.14 9.00
C SER A 28 7.57 -4.48 9.11
N THR A 29 7.22 -4.05 10.30
CA THR A 29 6.06 -3.19 10.56
C THR A 29 6.47 -1.97 11.39
N ASP A 30 5.61 -0.98 11.47
CA ASP A 30 5.73 0.08 12.47
C ASP A 30 5.38 -0.41 13.88
N GLY A 31 5.40 0.51 14.86
CA GLY A 31 5.33 0.15 16.28
C GLY A 31 4.01 -0.45 16.74
N ASP A 32 2.90 -0.12 16.07
CA ASP A 32 1.56 -0.63 16.35
C ASP A 32 1.09 -1.69 15.33
N GLY A 33 1.96 -2.03 14.36
CA GLY A 33 1.75 -3.17 13.46
C GLY A 33 0.71 -2.95 12.37
N ASP A 34 0.35 -1.70 12.08
CA ASP A 34 -0.71 -1.37 11.13
C ASP A 34 -0.20 -0.92 9.75
N ARG A 35 1.10 -0.62 9.62
CA ARG A 35 1.76 -0.22 8.39
C ARG A 35 2.92 -1.13 8.05
N PRO A 36 2.92 -1.74 6.85
CA PRO A 36 4.00 -2.62 6.42
C PRO A 36 5.21 -1.83 5.92
N LEU A 37 6.38 -2.44 6.05
CA LEU A 37 7.57 -2.06 5.32
C LEU A 37 8.08 -3.29 4.59
N VAL A 38 8.35 -3.14 3.30
CA VAL A 38 8.92 -4.19 2.47
C VAL A 38 10.07 -3.60 1.66
N ILE A 39 11.21 -4.29 1.68
CA ILE A 39 12.37 -4.01 0.83
C ILE A 39 12.58 -5.26 -0.02
N ASP A 40 12.74 -5.09 -1.32
CA ASP A 40 12.95 -6.22 -2.23
C ASP A 40 14.40 -6.75 -2.18
N GLY A 41 14.67 -7.85 -2.88
CA GLY A 41 15.98 -8.48 -2.94
C GLY A 41 17.08 -7.64 -3.61
N GLU A 42 16.73 -6.51 -4.20
CA GLU A 42 17.68 -5.52 -4.76
C GLU A 42 17.89 -4.32 -3.82
N GLY A 43 17.31 -4.34 -2.63
CA GLY A 43 17.43 -3.28 -1.62
C GLY A 43 16.53 -2.07 -1.86
N ALA A 44 15.58 -2.15 -2.78
CA ALA A 44 14.63 -1.07 -3.03
C ALA A 44 13.41 -1.18 -2.10
N PHE A 45 12.99 -0.03 -1.54
CA PHE A 45 11.75 0.04 -0.76
C PHE A 45 10.52 -0.08 -1.67
N VAL A 46 9.63 -0.99 -1.33
CA VAL A 46 8.35 -1.12 -2.01
C VAL A 46 7.36 -0.12 -1.42
N ARG A 47 6.82 0.74 -2.26
CA ARG A 47 5.85 1.76 -1.82
C ARG A 47 4.58 1.12 -1.29
N GLY A 48 4.01 1.71 -0.25
CA GLY A 48 2.80 1.20 0.39
C GLY A 48 1.59 1.12 -0.54
N ASP A 49 1.44 2.07 -1.46
CA ASP A 49 0.36 2.02 -2.47
C ASP A 49 0.54 0.88 -3.49
N VAL A 50 1.78 0.46 -3.76
CA VAL A 50 2.08 -0.73 -4.58
C VAL A 50 1.77 -2.01 -3.81
N LEU A 51 2.10 -2.05 -2.50
CA LEU A 51 1.72 -3.14 -1.62
C LEU A 51 0.19 -3.30 -1.59
N GLY A 52 -0.54 -2.21 -1.40
CA GLY A 52 -2.02 -2.20 -1.41
C GLY A 52 -2.60 -2.67 -2.74
N LEU A 53 -2.05 -2.20 -3.87
CA LEU A 53 -2.45 -2.62 -5.21
C LEU A 53 -2.31 -4.13 -5.41
N LEU A 54 -1.15 -4.68 -5.09
CA LEU A 54 -0.87 -6.13 -5.22
C LEU A 54 -1.73 -6.95 -4.24
N THR A 55 -1.95 -6.45 -3.02
CA THR A 55 -2.83 -7.11 -2.05
C THR A 55 -4.26 -7.17 -2.55
N ALA A 56 -4.81 -6.07 -3.06
CA ALA A 56 -6.16 -6.03 -3.61
C ALA A 56 -6.33 -7.04 -4.75
N ARG A 57 -5.33 -7.18 -5.63
CA ARG A 57 -5.31 -8.22 -6.67
C ARG A 57 -5.24 -9.62 -6.07
N PHE A 58 -4.34 -9.84 -5.10
CA PHE A 58 -4.12 -11.14 -4.47
C PHE A 58 -5.39 -11.69 -3.82
N VAL A 59 -6.14 -10.86 -3.11
CA VAL A 59 -7.39 -11.27 -2.47
C VAL A 59 -8.60 -11.26 -3.42
N GLY A 60 -8.42 -10.94 -4.70
CA GLY A 60 -9.49 -10.94 -5.69
C GLY A 60 -10.49 -9.81 -5.50
N ALA A 61 -10.04 -8.63 -5.05
CA ALA A 61 -10.91 -7.48 -4.90
C ALA A 61 -11.47 -7.02 -6.27
N ASP A 62 -12.73 -6.67 -6.29
CA ASP A 62 -13.43 -6.10 -7.44
C ASP A 62 -13.42 -4.55 -7.40
N ARG A 63 -13.35 -4.02 -6.20
CA ARG A 63 -13.37 -2.58 -5.92
C ARG A 63 -12.25 -2.18 -4.97
N VAL A 64 -11.62 -1.06 -5.28
CA VAL A 64 -10.53 -0.49 -4.50
C VAL A 64 -10.90 0.92 -4.05
N VAL A 65 -10.61 1.23 -2.79
CA VAL A 65 -10.79 2.56 -2.20
C VAL A 65 -9.44 3.04 -1.65
N THR A 66 -8.98 4.20 -2.12
CA THR A 66 -7.65 4.68 -1.75
C THR A 66 -7.57 6.22 -1.83
N PRO A 67 -6.70 6.87 -1.05
CA PRO A 67 -6.55 8.33 -1.12
C PRO A 67 -6.03 8.82 -2.48
N VAL A 68 -6.27 10.10 -2.75
CA VAL A 68 -5.77 10.79 -3.95
C VAL A 68 -4.24 10.80 -4.05
N THR A 69 -3.53 10.56 -2.95
CA THR A 69 -2.06 10.50 -2.90
C THR A 69 -1.46 9.19 -3.39
N SER A 70 -2.26 8.14 -3.55
CA SER A 70 -1.79 6.83 -4.04
C SER A 70 -1.52 6.87 -5.54
N ASN A 71 -0.59 6.03 -6.00
CA ASN A 71 -0.11 5.96 -7.37
C ASN A 71 -1.24 5.69 -8.37
N SER A 72 -1.21 6.34 -9.52
CA SER A 72 -2.20 6.16 -10.58
C SER A 72 -2.05 4.83 -11.35
N ALA A 73 -1.05 4.02 -11.02
CA ALA A 73 -0.96 2.64 -11.50
C ALA A 73 -2.22 1.82 -11.14
N ILE A 74 -2.91 2.20 -10.06
CA ILE A 74 -4.11 1.50 -9.55
C ILE A 74 -5.21 1.46 -10.62
N GLU A 75 -5.43 2.55 -11.33
CA GLU A 75 -6.33 2.60 -12.48
C GLU A 75 -5.68 1.98 -13.72
N GLY A 76 -4.38 2.24 -13.90
CA GLY A 76 -3.63 1.85 -15.08
C GLY A 76 -3.54 0.35 -15.33
N VAL A 77 -3.60 -0.48 -14.27
CA VAL A 77 -3.57 -1.95 -14.40
C VAL A 77 -4.88 -2.54 -14.95
N GLY A 78 -6.01 -1.84 -14.83
CA GLY A 78 -7.30 -2.31 -15.34
C GLY A 78 -7.85 -3.57 -14.64
N TRP A 79 -7.41 -3.87 -13.40
CA TRP A 79 -7.80 -5.09 -12.69
C TRP A 79 -9.13 -4.98 -11.95
N PHE A 80 -9.52 -3.76 -11.59
CA PHE A 80 -10.65 -3.49 -10.72
C PHE A 80 -11.80 -2.90 -11.52
N ARG A 81 -13.02 -3.33 -11.21
CA ARG A 81 -14.23 -2.75 -11.78
C ARG A 81 -14.39 -1.28 -11.37
N GLN A 82 -13.96 -0.94 -10.16
CA GLN A 82 -14.07 0.40 -9.63
C GLN A 82 -12.87 0.75 -8.76
N VAL A 83 -12.34 1.96 -8.98
CA VAL A 83 -11.37 2.61 -8.10
C VAL A 83 -12.02 3.90 -7.58
N VAL A 84 -12.12 4.02 -6.25
CA VAL A 84 -12.68 5.20 -5.59
C VAL A 84 -11.54 5.97 -4.93
N ARG A 85 -11.40 7.24 -5.29
CA ARG A 85 -10.43 8.15 -4.69
C ARG A 85 -11.06 8.92 -3.54
N THR A 86 -10.38 8.95 -2.40
CA THR A 86 -10.82 9.66 -1.18
C THR A 86 -9.85 10.77 -0.80
N ARG A 87 -10.24 11.54 0.21
CA ARG A 87 -9.29 12.36 0.96
C ARG A 87 -8.31 11.47 1.70
N VAL A 88 -7.18 12.05 2.11
CA VAL A 88 -6.17 11.37 2.93
C VAL A 88 -6.71 11.13 4.34
N GLY A 89 -6.54 9.91 4.83
CA GLY A 89 -6.91 9.48 6.18
C GLY A 89 -7.87 8.30 6.20
N SER A 90 -7.60 7.36 7.09
CA SER A 90 -8.37 6.11 7.25
C SER A 90 -9.89 6.32 7.38
N PRO A 91 -10.42 7.34 8.09
CA PRO A 91 -11.87 7.54 8.16
C PRO A 91 -12.52 7.74 6.79
N TYR A 92 -11.84 8.42 5.86
CA TYR A 92 -12.37 8.62 4.51
C TYR A 92 -12.30 7.36 3.67
N VAL A 93 -11.24 6.56 3.85
CA VAL A 93 -11.11 5.25 3.18
C VAL A 93 -12.22 4.32 3.68
N ILE A 94 -12.46 4.25 4.99
CA ILE A 94 -13.51 3.43 5.60
C ILE A 94 -14.89 3.83 5.07
N ALA A 95 -15.23 5.12 5.10
CA ALA A 95 -16.50 5.59 4.57
C ALA A 95 -16.68 5.27 3.07
N GLY A 96 -15.60 5.38 2.29
CA GLY A 96 -15.60 4.98 0.88
C GLY A 96 -15.81 3.48 0.69
N MET A 97 -15.21 2.65 1.54
CA MET A 97 -15.39 1.19 1.52
C MET A 97 -16.82 0.80 1.89
N GLU A 98 -17.41 1.42 2.92
CA GLU A 98 -18.81 1.19 3.32
C GLU A 98 -19.77 1.52 2.16
N ALA A 99 -19.58 2.66 1.51
CA ALA A 99 -20.36 3.05 0.33
C ALA A 99 -20.17 2.07 -0.84
N ALA A 100 -18.95 1.61 -1.08
CA ALA A 100 -18.66 0.62 -2.10
C ALA A 100 -19.26 -0.75 -1.77
N ALA A 101 -19.22 -1.19 -0.52
CA ALA A 101 -19.77 -2.47 -0.07
C ALA A 101 -21.30 -2.50 -0.10
N ALA A 102 -21.97 -1.36 0.00
CA ALA A 102 -23.43 -1.26 -0.10
C ALA A 102 -23.98 -1.64 -1.49
N VAL A 103 -23.11 -1.62 -2.52
CA VAL A 103 -23.48 -2.04 -3.88
C VAL A 103 -23.17 -3.53 -4.04
N PRO A 104 -24.14 -4.37 -4.47
CA PRO A 104 -23.87 -5.79 -4.71
C PRO A 104 -22.71 -6.03 -5.68
N GLY A 105 -21.85 -6.99 -5.36
CA GLY A 105 -20.68 -7.35 -6.20
C GLY A 105 -19.53 -7.88 -5.37
N GLY A 106 -18.36 -8.00 -6.00
CA GLY A 106 -17.17 -8.62 -5.45
C GLY A 106 -16.52 -7.87 -4.28
N GLY A 107 -15.37 -8.36 -3.85
CA GLY A 107 -14.66 -7.87 -2.69
C GLY A 107 -14.28 -6.39 -2.75
N VAL A 108 -14.27 -5.74 -1.59
CA VAL A 108 -13.88 -4.34 -1.41
C VAL A 108 -12.63 -4.29 -0.54
N VAL A 109 -11.58 -3.66 -1.05
CA VAL A 109 -10.33 -3.43 -0.32
C VAL A 109 -10.03 -1.94 -0.29
N GLY A 110 -9.68 -1.45 0.90
CA GLY A 110 -9.15 -0.11 1.08
C GLY A 110 -7.66 -0.14 1.43
N PHE A 111 -6.90 0.87 1.03
CA PHE A 111 -5.52 1.05 1.48
C PHE A 111 -5.07 2.49 1.37
N GLU A 112 -4.06 2.83 2.13
CA GLU A 112 -3.44 4.15 2.11
C GLU A 112 -2.05 4.09 1.44
N ALA A 113 -1.49 5.24 1.12
CA ALA A 113 -0.15 5.33 0.51
C ALA A 113 0.98 4.80 1.43
N ASN A 114 0.71 4.71 2.73
CA ASN A 114 1.60 4.11 3.73
C ASN A 114 1.56 2.56 3.76
N GLY A 115 0.67 1.92 2.99
CA GLY A 115 0.59 0.48 2.84
C GLY A 115 -0.36 -0.24 3.81
N GLY A 116 -0.94 0.45 4.78
CA GLY A 116 -1.97 -0.12 5.63
C GLY A 116 -3.19 -0.52 4.81
N VAL A 117 -3.55 -1.81 4.84
CA VAL A 117 -4.65 -2.39 4.06
C VAL A 117 -5.84 -2.68 4.97
N LEU A 118 -7.04 -2.43 4.46
CA LEU A 118 -8.32 -2.68 5.12
C LEU A 118 -9.19 -3.58 4.23
N LEU A 119 -9.85 -4.56 4.82
CA LEU A 119 -10.83 -5.38 4.12
C LEU A 119 -12.25 -4.83 4.37
N GLY A 120 -12.86 -4.26 3.35
CA GLY A 120 -14.21 -3.67 3.41
C GLY A 120 -15.33 -4.71 3.26
N SER A 121 -15.00 -5.93 2.89
CA SER A 121 -15.89 -7.07 2.79
C SER A 121 -15.14 -8.36 3.04
N ASP A 122 -15.84 -9.45 3.29
CA ASP A 122 -15.22 -10.76 3.25
C ASP A 122 -14.65 -11.02 1.86
N VAL A 123 -13.51 -11.69 1.82
CA VAL A 123 -12.84 -12.11 0.58
C VAL A 123 -12.51 -13.60 0.66
N GLU A 124 -12.56 -14.28 -0.47
CA GLU A 124 -12.25 -15.70 -0.58
C GLU A 124 -11.14 -15.93 -1.59
N ARG A 125 -10.15 -16.76 -1.21
CA ARG A 125 -9.09 -17.20 -2.09
C ARG A 125 -8.88 -18.71 -1.92
N GLY A 126 -9.21 -19.46 -2.96
CA GLY A 126 -9.25 -20.91 -2.85
C GLY A 126 -10.21 -21.35 -1.75
N ASN A 127 -9.71 -22.11 -0.77
CA ASN A 127 -10.48 -22.58 0.38
C ASN A 127 -10.34 -21.68 1.64
N VAL A 128 -9.67 -20.54 1.51
CA VAL A 128 -9.44 -19.61 2.62
C VAL A 128 -10.40 -18.44 2.51
N ARG A 129 -11.13 -18.18 3.59
CA ARG A 129 -11.97 -16.99 3.76
C ARG A 129 -11.32 -16.07 4.78
N LEU A 130 -11.17 -14.81 4.40
CA LEU A 130 -10.78 -13.73 5.29
C LEU A 130 -12.01 -12.84 5.53
N SER A 131 -12.34 -12.66 6.78
CA SER A 131 -13.45 -11.77 7.17
C SER A 131 -13.09 -10.31 6.95
N ALA A 132 -14.11 -9.49 6.74
CA ALA A 132 -13.95 -8.04 6.71
C ALA A 132 -13.20 -7.54 7.94
N LEU A 133 -12.25 -6.66 7.72
CA LEU A 133 -11.42 -6.05 8.77
C LEU A 133 -11.26 -4.55 8.45
N PRO A 134 -12.16 -3.68 8.95
CA PRO A 134 -12.14 -2.26 8.65
C PRO A 134 -11.12 -1.49 9.51
N THR A 135 -9.96 -2.10 9.74
CA THR A 135 -8.79 -1.48 10.35
C THR A 135 -7.56 -1.85 9.55
N ARG A 136 -6.51 -1.03 9.65
CA ARG A 136 -5.27 -1.29 8.90
C ARG A 136 -4.59 -2.55 9.41
N ASP A 137 -4.07 -3.31 8.46
CA ASP A 137 -3.30 -4.53 8.67
C ASP A 137 -2.00 -4.45 7.86
N ALA A 138 -0.88 -4.73 8.49
CA ALA A 138 0.43 -4.78 7.86
C ALA A 138 0.81 -6.19 7.38
N VAL A 139 0.26 -7.23 7.99
CA VAL A 139 0.68 -8.61 7.72
C VAL A 139 0.10 -9.11 6.39
N LEU A 140 -1.16 -8.82 6.12
CA LEU A 140 -1.80 -9.22 4.87
C LEU A 140 -1.07 -8.69 3.62
N PRO A 141 -0.70 -7.38 3.53
CA PRO A 141 0.05 -6.90 2.38
C PRO A 141 1.45 -7.53 2.25
N ILE A 142 2.15 -7.76 3.35
CA ILE A 142 3.45 -8.46 3.31
C ILE A 142 3.28 -9.86 2.72
N LEU A 143 2.36 -10.65 3.27
CA LEU A 143 2.12 -12.02 2.80
C LEU A 143 1.63 -12.05 1.34
N SER A 144 0.75 -11.13 0.97
CA SER A 144 0.17 -11.06 -0.38
C SER A 144 1.23 -10.85 -1.46
N VAL A 145 2.17 -9.92 -1.23
CA VAL A 145 3.19 -9.61 -2.24
C VAL A 145 4.23 -10.72 -2.35
N LEU A 146 4.66 -11.29 -1.22
CA LEU A 146 5.60 -12.41 -1.22
C LEU A 146 4.99 -13.66 -1.86
N ALA A 147 3.73 -13.98 -1.50
CA ALA A 147 3.03 -15.11 -2.11
C ALA A 147 2.81 -14.91 -3.62
N THR A 148 2.47 -13.69 -4.05
CA THR A 148 2.31 -13.39 -5.48
C THR A 148 3.61 -13.60 -6.25
N ALA A 149 4.75 -13.12 -5.74
CA ALA A 149 6.05 -13.31 -6.35
C ALA A 149 6.40 -14.81 -6.44
N ALA A 150 6.20 -15.55 -5.34
CA ALA A 150 6.46 -16.98 -5.28
C ALA A 150 5.56 -17.80 -6.24
N GLU A 151 4.26 -17.51 -6.30
CA GLU A 151 3.31 -18.16 -7.23
C GLU A 151 3.66 -17.91 -8.70
N MET A 152 4.21 -16.76 -9.02
CA MET A 152 4.65 -16.40 -10.37
C MET A 152 6.07 -16.91 -10.69
N GLY A 153 6.82 -17.36 -9.69
CA GLY A 153 8.21 -17.80 -9.86
C GLY A 153 9.17 -16.67 -10.24
N VAL A 154 8.90 -15.45 -9.78
CA VAL A 154 9.72 -14.26 -10.07
C VAL A 154 10.19 -13.60 -8.77
N SER A 155 11.22 -12.77 -8.85
CA SER A 155 11.61 -11.92 -7.73
C SER A 155 10.56 -10.84 -7.44
N LEU A 156 10.55 -10.32 -6.22
CA LEU A 156 9.66 -9.20 -5.88
C LEU A 156 9.97 -7.95 -6.72
N ALA A 157 11.23 -7.69 -6.98
CA ALA A 157 11.66 -6.60 -7.86
C ALA A 157 11.09 -6.76 -9.29
N ASP A 158 11.19 -7.96 -9.88
CA ASP A 158 10.63 -8.23 -11.21
C ASP A 158 9.11 -8.12 -11.22
N LEU A 159 8.43 -8.61 -10.20
CA LEU A 159 6.98 -8.45 -10.06
C LEU A 159 6.59 -6.95 -10.12
N ILE A 160 7.29 -6.10 -9.36
CA ILE A 160 7.00 -4.66 -9.33
C ILE A 160 7.28 -4.00 -10.68
N ARG A 161 8.34 -4.40 -11.39
CA ARG A 161 8.66 -3.88 -12.72
C ARG A 161 7.57 -4.15 -13.77
N THR A 162 6.74 -5.16 -13.56
CA THR A 162 5.61 -5.43 -14.48
C THR A 162 4.47 -4.40 -14.35
N LEU A 163 4.45 -3.62 -13.26
CA LEU A 163 3.37 -2.67 -12.98
C LEU A 163 3.64 -1.32 -13.65
N PRO A 164 2.60 -0.61 -14.12
CA PRO A 164 2.74 0.72 -14.69
C PRO A 164 2.91 1.80 -13.60
N VAL A 165 3.78 1.54 -12.62
CA VAL A 165 4.03 2.44 -11.50
C VAL A 165 4.71 3.70 -12.00
N ARG A 166 4.14 4.85 -11.66
CA ARG A 166 4.76 6.15 -11.93
C ARG A 166 5.70 6.52 -10.79
N ALA A 167 6.81 7.17 -11.13
CA ALA A 167 7.69 7.75 -10.14
C ALA A 167 6.89 8.70 -9.24
N ALA A 168 7.02 8.50 -7.93
CA ALA A 168 6.39 9.32 -6.93
C ALA A 168 7.38 9.53 -5.78
N LEU A 169 7.48 10.77 -5.33
CA LEU A 169 8.29 11.15 -4.19
C LEU A 169 7.34 11.67 -3.11
N SER A 170 7.51 11.17 -1.91
CA SER A 170 6.86 11.71 -0.70
C SER A 170 7.94 12.24 0.21
N ASP A 171 7.76 13.45 0.68
CA ASP A 171 8.65 14.07 1.65
C ASP A 171 7.83 14.95 2.59
N ARG A 172 8.38 15.28 3.74
CA ARG A 172 7.73 16.17 4.70
C ARG A 172 8.66 17.26 5.17
N LEU A 173 8.14 18.46 5.24
CA LEU A 173 8.80 19.59 5.88
C LEU A 173 8.47 19.56 7.39
N GLN A 174 9.49 19.51 8.22
CA GLN A 174 9.33 19.62 9.67
C GLN A 174 9.32 21.08 10.12
N ASN A 175 8.66 21.34 11.24
CA ASN A 175 8.65 22.66 11.90
C ASN A 175 8.10 23.80 11.02
N VAL A 176 7.18 23.51 10.10
CA VAL A 176 6.48 24.53 9.32
C VAL A 176 5.27 25.03 10.11
N PRO A 177 5.19 26.32 10.45
CA PRO A 177 4.01 26.89 11.10
C PRO A 177 2.75 26.69 10.26
N SER A 178 1.64 26.35 10.89
CA SER A 178 0.36 26.06 10.20
C SER A 178 -0.14 27.23 9.38
N GLU A 179 0.12 28.47 9.83
CA GLU A 179 -0.25 29.70 9.12
C GLU A 179 0.45 29.82 7.75
N LYS A 180 1.73 29.37 7.67
CA LYS A 180 2.46 29.37 6.40
C LYS A 180 1.90 28.33 5.42
N SER A 181 1.54 27.15 5.93
CA SER A 181 0.89 26.12 5.13
C SER A 181 -0.47 26.59 4.62
N ALA A 182 -1.29 27.18 5.48
CA ALA A 182 -2.60 27.72 5.11
C ALA A 182 -2.49 28.85 4.09
N ALA A 183 -1.53 29.76 4.27
CA ALA A 183 -1.28 30.85 3.30
C ALA A 183 -0.82 30.34 1.94
N LEU A 184 0.01 29.29 1.90
CA LEU A 184 0.44 28.66 0.64
C LEU A 184 -0.75 28.00 -0.07
N ILE A 185 -1.54 27.21 0.66
CA ILE A 185 -2.73 26.54 0.12
C ILE A 185 -3.72 27.59 -0.43
N GLY A 186 -3.97 28.66 0.33
CA GLY A 186 -4.84 29.73 -0.12
C GLY A 186 -4.39 30.42 -1.42
N LYS A 187 -3.09 30.50 -1.68
CA LYS A 187 -2.55 31.02 -2.95
C LYS A 187 -2.67 30.05 -4.13
N LEU A 188 -2.77 28.74 -3.86
CA LEU A 188 -2.84 27.72 -4.91
C LEU A 188 -4.28 27.37 -5.29
N VAL A 189 -5.24 27.60 -4.39
CA VAL A 189 -6.65 27.24 -4.56
C VAL A 189 -7.53 28.46 -4.89
N GLY A 190 -7.06 29.67 -4.62
CA GLY A 190 -7.72 30.96 -4.97
C GLY A 190 -7.33 31.41 -6.34
#